data_ee5f01e13334ea861c0060ff020751c0
#
_entry.id   ee5f01e13334ea861c0060ff020751c0
#
_cell.length_a   1.000
_cell.length_b   1.000
_cell.length_c   1.000
_cell.angle_alpha   90.00
_cell.angle_beta   90.00
_cell.angle_gamma   90.00
#
_symmetry.space_group_name_H-M   'P 1'
#
loop_
_entity.id
_entity.type
_entity.pdbx_description
1 polymer ?
#
loop_
_entity_poly.entity_id
_entity_poly.type
_entity_poly.pdbx_seq_one_letter_code
_entity_poly.pdbx_strand_id
1 'polypeptide(L)'
;MAAIVRYNLLTKPQFVAALPGAVQLRLQSTQAPPPGTPPPQTKTKFGPLADEDRIFTNLYGRHDWRLKGAQKRGDWYKTKEIVLKGPDWIINEIKTSGLRGRGGAGFPSGMKWSFMNKPGDGRPKYLVVNADEGEPGTCKDREIMRHDPHKLVEGCLIAGRAMGAQAAYIYIRGEFYNEASNMQLAIAEAYQAGLIGKNACGSGYNFDVFMHRGAGAYICGEETALIESLEGKQGKPRLKPPFPADVGLFGCPTTVTNVETVAVAPTICRRGGNWFASFGRTRNSGTKLFNISGHVNRPCTVEEEMSIPLKELIERHCGGVIGGWDNLLGVIPGGSSTPIIPRKVCDDVIMDFDGLIAAQTSLGTAAIIVMDKSTDVIKAIARLISFYKHESCGQCTPCREGIGWMNKIMTRFVKGDAQPSEIDMLWEISKQIEGHTICALGDGAAWPVQGLIRHFRPEIEKRMQQYAQQSKRATN
;
A
#
# COMPACT_ATOMS: atom_id res chain seq x y z
N MET A 1 -6.42 -0.37 -2.61
CA MET A 1 -6.73 1.07 -2.51
C MET A 1 -5.69 1.76 -1.66
N ALA A 2 -4.83 2.59 -2.26
CA ALA A 2 -3.81 3.36 -1.54
C ALA A 2 -4.48 4.57 -0.89
N ALA A 3 -4.99 4.41 0.32
CA ALA A 3 -5.60 5.51 1.06
C ALA A 3 -4.52 6.30 1.78
N ILE A 4 -4.21 7.50 1.30
CA ILE A 4 -3.45 8.49 2.06
C ILE A 4 -4.45 9.27 2.89
N VAL A 5 -4.63 8.85 4.13
CA VAL A 5 -5.33 9.68 5.12
C VAL A 5 -4.38 10.81 5.51
N ARG A 6 -4.69 12.04 5.12
CA ARG A 6 -4.05 13.23 5.68
C ARG A 6 -4.45 13.35 7.14
N TYR A 7 -3.61 12.91 8.06
CA TYR A 7 -3.67 13.37 9.43
C TYR A 7 -3.07 14.78 9.50
N ASN A 8 -3.89 15.80 9.22
CA ASN A 8 -3.64 17.16 9.67
C ASN A 8 -4.02 17.26 11.16
N LEU A 9 -3.30 16.56 12.00
CA LEU A 9 -3.31 16.80 13.45
C LEU A 9 -1.98 17.48 13.80
N LEU A 10 -2.09 18.71 14.22
CA LEU A 10 -1.06 19.56 14.83
C LEU A 10 -0.61 20.77 13.98
N THR A 11 -1.51 21.74 13.82
CA THR A 11 -1.11 23.15 13.85
C THR A 11 -2.34 24.05 13.99
N LYS A 12 -3.05 24.00 15.14
CA LYS A 12 -3.80 25.13 15.68
C LYS A 12 -3.70 25.12 17.20
N PRO A 13 -3.09 26.16 17.82
CA PRO A 13 -2.87 26.22 19.28
C PRO A 13 -4.10 26.54 20.11
N GLN A 14 -5.31 26.43 19.61
CA GLN A 14 -6.51 26.94 20.30
C GLN A 14 -7.47 25.88 20.87
N PHE A 15 -7.10 24.59 20.86
CA PHE A 15 -7.97 23.53 21.42
C PHE A 15 -7.43 22.82 22.68
N VAL A 16 -6.47 23.41 23.39
CA VAL A 16 -5.86 22.80 24.61
C VAL A 16 -6.51 23.29 25.91
N ALA A 17 -7.52 24.15 25.87
CA ALA A 17 -8.04 24.82 27.09
C ALA A 17 -9.39 24.31 27.59
N ALA A 18 -9.84 23.10 27.37
CA ALA A 18 -11.14 22.64 27.88
C ALA A 18 -11.27 21.13 28.13
N LEU A 19 -10.33 20.48 28.82
CA LEU A 19 -10.56 19.14 29.39
C LEU A 19 -9.89 19.02 30.76
N PRO A 20 -10.63 18.90 31.85
CA PRO A 20 -10.08 18.57 33.17
C PRO A 20 -9.76 17.06 33.18
N GLY A 21 -8.49 16.71 33.25
CA GLY A 21 -8.01 15.32 33.31
C GLY A 21 -6.95 14.94 32.28
N ALA A 22 -6.22 15.89 31.72
CA ALA A 22 -5.13 15.61 30.80
C ALA A 22 -4.03 14.82 31.53
N VAL A 23 -3.98 13.51 31.22
CA VAL A 23 -2.79 12.70 31.47
C VAL A 23 -1.65 13.31 30.66
N GLN A 24 -0.71 13.94 31.35
CA GLN A 24 0.54 14.40 30.75
C GLN A 24 1.30 13.17 30.23
N LEU A 25 1.18 12.90 28.96
CA LEU A 25 2.13 12.05 28.24
C LEU A 25 3.50 12.72 28.35
N ARG A 26 4.30 12.30 29.33
CA ARG A 26 5.74 12.57 29.34
C ARG A 26 6.28 11.98 28.03
N LEU A 27 6.56 12.86 27.09
CA LEU A 27 7.54 12.57 26.05
C LEU A 27 8.81 12.19 26.79
N GLN A 28 9.19 10.91 26.78
CA GLN A 28 10.51 10.51 27.20
C GLN A 28 11.47 11.30 26.31
N SER A 29 12.09 12.33 26.87
CA SER A 29 13.24 12.96 26.26
C SER A 29 14.27 11.85 26.06
N THR A 30 14.60 11.55 24.82
CA THR A 30 15.82 10.84 24.53
C THR A 30 16.94 11.63 25.19
N GLN A 31 17.55 11.06 26.24
CA GLN A 31 18.72 11.67 26.86
C GLN A 31 19.72 11.96 25.74
N ALA A 32 20.21 13.21 25.72
CA ALA A 32 21.29 13.56 24.81
C ALA A 32 22.45 12.58 25.04
N PRO A 33 23.09 12.08 23.99
CA PRO A 33 24.25 11.21 24.13
C PRO A 33 25.34 11.90 24.93
N PRO A 34 26.17 11.16 25.69
CA PRO A 34 27.22 11.73 26.52
C PRO A 34 28.13 12.69 25.70
N PRO A 35 28.62 13.78 26.29
CA PRO A 35 29.54 14.69 25.60
C PRO A 35 30.76 13.93 25.07
N GLY A 36 31.02 14.04 23.75
CA GLY A 36 32.13 13.34 23.09
C GLY A 36 31.76 12.10 22.28
N THR A 37 30.48 11.67 22.30
CA THR A 37 30.03 10.65 21.36
C THR A 37 29.83 11.30 19.98
N PRO A 38 30.53 10.86 18.93
CA PRO A 38 30.26 11.39 17.60
C PRO A 38 28.79 11.13 17.24
N PRO A 39 28.13 12.09 16.60
CA PRO A 39 26.76 11.88 16.14
C PRO A 39 26.71 10.61 15.29
N PRO A 40 25.66 9.78 15.39
CA PRO A 40 25.54 8.57 14.57
C PRO A 40 25.70 8.99 13.10
N GLN A 41 26.56 8.28 12.38
CA GLN A 41 26.76 8.54 10.94
C GLN A 41 25.40 8.46 10.26
N THR A 42 24.92 9.59 9.75
CA THR A 42 23.67 9.64 9.01
C THR A 42 23.88 8.88 7.72
N LYS A 43 23.17 7.77 7.54
CA LYS A 43 23.21 6.99 6.31
C LYS A 43 22.73 7.87 5.15
N THR A 44 23.59 8.10 4.17
CA THR A 44 23.33 8.99 3.03
C THR A 44 23.07 8.23 1.72
N LYS A 45 23.40 6.93 1.68
CA LYS A 45 23.19 6.08 0.50
C LYS A 45 22.27 4.91 0.90
N PHE A 46 21.20 4.71 0.10
CA PHE A 46 20.19 3.66 0.30
C PHE A 46 20.19 2.73 -0.91
N GLY A 47 20.18 1.41 -0.63
CA GLY A 47 20.35 0.39 -1.65
C GLY A 47 21.79 0.30 -2.20
N PRO A 48 22.09 -0.76 -2.99
CA PRO A 48 21.26 -1.93 -3.19
C PRO A 48 21.17 -2.81 -1.95
N LEU A 49 20.02 -3.48 -1.79
CA LEU A 49 19.82 -4.45 -0.73
C LEU A 49 20.66 -5.71 -0.99
N ALA A 50 21.40 -6.17 0.02
CA ALA A 50 22.13 -7.43 -0.07
C ALA A 50 21.16 -8.63 -0.11
N ASP A 51 21.52 -9.69 -0.82
CA ASP A 51 20.64 -10.86 -0.96
C ASP A 51 20.35 -11.55 0.38
N GLU A 52 21.30 -11.54 1.31
CA GLU A 52 21.14 -12.07 2.67
C GLU A 52 20.13 -11.27 3.52
N ASP A 53 19.85 -10.04 3.14
CA ASP A 53 18.89 -9.16 3.82
C ASP A 53 17.49 -9.19 3.20
N ARG A 54 17.32 -9.86 2.07
CA ARG A 54 16.01 -10.04 1.44
C ARG A 54 15.10 -10.91 2.29
N ILE A 55 13.88 -10.45 2.48
CA ILE A 55 12.83 -11.19 3.19
C ILE A 55 12.17 -12.21 2.26
N PHE A 56 11.91 -11.82 1.01
CA PHE A 56 11.21 -12.65 0.03
C PHE A 56 12.21 -13.43 -0.84
N THR A 57 12.64 -14.57 -0.33
CA THR A 57 13.71 -15.39 -0.93
C THR A 57 13.24 -16.28 -2.10
N ASN A 58 11.94 -16.31 -2.39
CA ASN A 58 11.39 -17.08 -3.53
C ASN A 58 10.49 -16.24 -4.45
N LEU A 59 10.61 -14.93 -4.46
CA LEU A 59 9.73 -14.00 -5.19
C LEU A 59 9.51 -14.38 -6.66
N TYR A 60 10.49 -15.03 -7.29
CA TYR A 60 10.45 -15.45 -8.71
C TYR A 60 10.11 -16.92 -8.92
N GLY A 61 9.69 -17.65 -7.87
CA GLY A 61 9.29 -19.05 -7.98
C GLY A 61 10.40 -20.02 -8.40
N ARG A 62 11.66 -19.70 -8.08
CA ARG A 62 12.82 -20.53 -8.42
C ARG A 62 13.00 -21.71 -7.51
N HIS A 63 12.32 -21.74 -6.38
CA HIS A 63 12.41 -22.78 -5.35
C HIS A 63 11.02 -23.35 -5.05
N ASP A 64 11.01 -24.53 -4.43
CA ASP A 64 9.78 -25.15 -3.94
C ASP A 64 9.07 -24.22 -2.94
N TRP A 65 7.82 -23.85 -3.25
CA TRP A 65 6.98 -22.95 -2.43
C TRP A 65 6.18 -23.70 -1.35
N ARG A 66 6.16 -25.05 -1.40
CA ARG A 66 5.48 -25.89 -0.41
C ARG A 66 6.18 -25.85 0.95
N LEU A 67 5.55 -26.41 1.98
CA LEU A 67 6.02 -26.33 3.37
C LEU A 67 7.51 -26.72 3.53
N LYS A 68 7.93 -27.84 2.93
CA LYS A 68 9.33 -28.29 3.05
C LYS A 68 10.33 -27.30 2.43
N GLY A 69 9.97 -26.71 1.31
CA GLY A 69 10.77 -25.67 0.65
C GLY A 69 10.80 -24.38 1.46
N ALA A 70 9.66 -23.95 1.99
CA ALA A 70 9.54 -22.77 2.85
C ALA A 70 10.39 -22.93 4.14
N GLN A 71 10.32 -24.09 4.80
CA GLN A 71 11.14 -24.38 5.99
C GLN A 71 12.64 -24.37 5.70
N LYS A 72 13.08 -24.87 4.52
CA LYS A 72 14.49 -24.80 4.11
C LYS A 72 14.98 -23.35 3.93
N ARG A 73 14.08 -22.42 3.59
CA ARG A 73 14.37 -20.98 3.46
C ARG A 73 14.22 -20.19 4.76
N GLY A 74 13.88 -20.88 5.88
CA GLY A 74 13.81 -20.29 7.21
C GLY A 74 12.40 -19.85 7.66
N ASP A 75 11.37 -20.12 6.89
CA ASP A 75 9.99 -19.94 7.35
C ASP A 75 9.67 -20.99 8.44
N TRP A 76 8.84 -20.61 9.41
CA TRP A 76 8.47 -21.41 10.58
C TRP A 76 9.62 -21.69 11.56
N TYR A 77 10.82 -21.16 11.31
CA TYR A 77 11.94 -21.27 12.24
C TYR A 77 11.69 -20.43 13.51
N LYS A 78 11.78 -21.07 14.68
CA LYS A 78 11.53 -20.42 15.98
C LYS A 78 10.16 -19.74 16.15
N THR A 79 9.19 -20.08 15.34
CA THR A 79 7.85 -19.47 15.41
C THR A 79 7.18 -19.73 16.75
N LYS A 80 7.31 -20.94 17.31
CA LYS A 80 6.84 -21.26 18.66
C LYS A 80 7.41 -20.29 19.72
N GLU A 81 8.70 -20.04 19.69
CA GLU A 81 9.37 -19.14 20.62
C GLU A 81 8.84 -17.71 20.52
N ILE A 82 8.61 -17.22 19.30
CA ILE A 82 8.04 -15.90 19.04
C ILE A 82 6.61 -15.80 19.61
N VAL A 83 5.77 -16.79 19.36
CA VAL A 83 4.39 -16.84 19.87
C VAL A 83 4.37 -16.85 21.41
N LEU A 84 5.30 -17.58 22.05
CA LEU A 84 5.42 -17.67 23.50
C LEU A 84 5.91 -16.37 24.16
N LYS A 85 6.65 -15.51 23.44
CA LYS A 85 7.04 -14.18 23.96
C LYS A 85 5.84 -13.25 24.16
N GLY A 86 4.73 -13.51 23.51
CA GLY A 86 3.45 -12.85 23.75
C GLY A 86 3.22 -11.56 22.96
N PRO A 87 2.01 -10.98 23.10
CA PRO A 87 1.54 -9.85 22.29
C PRO A 87 2.42 -8.61 22.43
N ASP A 88 2.74 -8.23 23.67
CA ASP A 88 3.46 -6.97 23.94
C ASP A 88 4.86 -6.98 23.32
N TRP A 89 5.56 -8.10 23.40
CA TRP A 89 6.87 -8.25 22.79
C TRP A 89 6.80 -8.13 21.27
N ILE A 90 5.85 -8.83 20.62
CA ILE A 90 5.69 -8.78 19.16
C ILE A 90 5.34 -7.35 18.72
N ILE A 91 4.39 -6.69 19.41
CA ILE A 91 4.02 -5.30 19.11
C ILE A 91 5.22 -4.36 19.25
N ASN A 92 6.04 -4.57 20.31
CA ASN A 92 7.22 -3.74 20.54
C ASN A 92 8.27 -3.92 19.43
N GLU A 93 8.54 -5.17 18.99
CA GLU A 93 9.45 -5.43 17.87
C GLU A 93 8.97 -4.75 16.59
N ILE A 94 7.66 -4.82 16.28
CA ILE A 94 7.07 -4.16 15.12
C ILE A 94 7.08 -2.62 15.24
N LYS A 95 6.90 -2.07 16.44
CA LYS A 95 7.07 -0.62 16.69
C LYS A 95 8.52 -0.19 16.50
N THR A 96 9.46 -0.92 17.07
CA THR A 96 10.91 -0.67 16.98
C THR A 96 11.39 -0.74 15.53
N SER A 97 10.84 -1.66 14.74
CA SER A 97 11.17 -1.81 13.31
C SER A 97 10.77 -0.59 12.46
N GLY A 98 9.87 0.25 12.95
CA GLY A 98 9.33 1.35 12.16
C GLY A 98 8.49 0.90 10.96
N LEU A 99 8.04 -0.36 10.92
CA LEU A 99 7.22 -0.90 9.83
C LEU A 99 5.96 -0.06 9.63
N ARG A 100 5.80 0.48 8.44
CA ARG A 100 4.58 1.15 7.99
C ARG A 100 3.80 0.23 7.06
N GLY A 101 2.47 0.35 7.06
CA GLY A 101 1.59 -0.44 6.22
C GLY A 101 1.97 -0.42 4.74
N ARG A 102 2.05 -1.60 4.12
CA ARG A 102 2.49 -1.79 2.72
C ARG A 102 1.32 -1.79 1.72
N GLY A 103 0.09 -1.61 2.21
CA GLY A 103 -1.10 -1.52 1.36
C GLY A 103 -1.35 -0.15 0.71
N GLY A 104 -0.48 0.85 0.97
CA GLY A 104 -0.54 2.17 0.33
C GLY A 104 -0.67 3.34 1.32
N ALA A 105 -1.45 3.23 2.38
CA ALA A 105 -1.68 4.30 3.35
C ALA A 105 -0.46 4.60 4.25
N GLY A 106 0.44 3.64 4.44
CA GLY A 106 1.65 3.84 5.23
C GLY A 106 1.43 4.10 6.73
N PHE A 107 0.32 3.68 7.31
CA PHE A 107 0.09 3.84 8.75
C PHE A 107 1.05 2.95 9.56
N PRO A 108 1.61 3.41 10.70
CA PRO A 108 2.53 2.62 11.51
C PRO A 108 1.90 1.31 12.01
N SER A 109 2.43 0.17 11.57
CA SER A 109 1.82 -1.15 11.78
C SER A 109 1.78 -1.55 13.25
N GLY A 110 2.87 -1.33 14.00
CA GLY A 110 2.92 -1.64 15.43
C GLY A 110 1.90 -0.83 16.25
N MET A 111 1.63 0.42 15.84
CA MET A 111 0.58 1.24 16.45
C MET A 111 -0.81 0.68 16.09
N LYS A 112 -1.06 0.34 14.82
CA LYS A 112 -2.34 -0.22 14.38
C LYS A 112 -2.66 -1.51 15.14
N TRP A 113 -1.69 -2.40 15.30
CA TRP A 113 -1.87 -3.66 16.03
C TRP A 113 -2.11 -3.44 17.52
N SER A 114 -1.47 -2.43 18.11
CA SER A 114 -1.66 -2.12 19.55
C SER A 114 -3.08 -1.64 19.90
N PHE A 115 -3.87 -1.16 18.94
CA PHE A 115 -5.29 -0.81 19.18
C PHE A 115 -6.14 -2.03 19.54
N MET A 116 -5.72 -3.23 19.14
CA MET A 116 -6.37 -4.47 19.49
C MET A 116 -5.92 -5.04 20.83
N ASN A 117 -4.76 -4.59 21.37
CA ASN A 117 -4.19 -5.06 22.64
C ASN A 117 -4.83 -4.33 23.82
N LYS A 118 -6.08 -4.64 24.07
CA LYS A 118 -6.89 -4.12 25.18
C LYS A 118 -7.67 -5.27 25.81
N PRO A 119 -8.11 -5.14 27.08
CA PRO A 119 -8.93 -6.16 27.73
C PRO A 119 -10.07 -6.62 26.84
N GLY A 120 -10.30 -7.93 26.82
CA GLY A 120 -11.41 -8.50 26.05
C GLY A 120 -12.77 -8.18 26.69
N ASP A 121 -13.76 -7.90 25.87
CA ASP A 121 -15.15 -7.70 26.28
C ASP A 121 -15.99 -8.96 26.06
N GLY A 122 -15.36 -10.11 25.86
CA GLY A 122 -15.97 -11.40 25.58
C GLY A 122 -16.18 -11.68 24.09
N ARG A 123 -16.04 -10.70 23.21
CA ARG A 123 -16.11 -10.92 21.76
C ARG A 123 -14.79 -11.48 21.24
N PRO A 124 -14.83 -12.38 20.22
CA PRO A 124 -13.62 -12.79 19.51
C PRO A 124 -12.97 -11.60 18.80
N LYS A 125 -11.65 -11.69 18.61
CA LYS A 125 -10.88 -10.71 17.81
C LYS A 125 -10.43 -11.35 16.51
N TYR A 126 -10.41 -10.58 15.44
CA TYR A 126 -10.04 -11.07 14.12
C TYR A 126 -8.93 -10.26 13.46
N LEU A 127 -8.04 -10.97 12.79
CA LEU A 127 -7.17 -10.41 11.77
C LEU A 127 -7.85 -10.60 10.41
N VAL A 128 -7.92 -9.54 9.61
CA VAL A 128 -8.29 -9.65 8.20
C VAL A 128 -7.10 -9.25 7.35
N VAL A 129 -6.66 -10.17 6.51
CA VAL A 129 -5.57 -9.91 5.57
C VAL A 129 -6.17 -9.40 4.26
N ASN A 130 -5.82 -8.18 3.91
CA ASN A 130 -6.21 -7.58 2.66
C ASN A 130 -5.30 -8.07 1.53
N ALA A 131 -5.81 -9.02 0.75
CA ALA A 131 -5.21 -9.57 -0.45
C ALA A 131 -6.02 -9.21 -1.72
N ASP A 132 -6.87 -8.17 -1.63
CA ASP A 132 -7.60 -7.60 -2.76
C ASP A 132 -6.71 -6.57 -3.48
N GLU A 133 -5.73 -7.08 -4.20
CA GLU A 133 -4.72 -6.28 -4.93
C GLU A 133 -5.28 -5.79 -6.27
N GLY A 134 -6.17 -4.79 -6.21
CA GLY A 134 -6.85 -4.24 -7.39
C GLY A 134 -6.20 -2.99 -7.99
N GLU A 135 -5.19 -2.38 -7.33
CA GLU A 135 -4.54 -1.14 -7.79
C GLU A 135 -3.76 -1.37 -9.09
N PRO A 136 -4.12 -0.69 -10.21
CA PRO A 136 -3.39 -0.81 -11.46
C PRO A 136 -1.90 -0.50 -11.32
N GLY A 137 -1.06 -1.39 -11.84
CA GLY A 137 0.39 -1.37 -11.71
C GLY A 137 0.95 -2.21 -10.56
N THR A 138 0.11 -2.72 -9.65
CA THR A 138 0.52 -3.46 -8.45
C THR A 138 0.37 -4.97 -8.66
N CYS A 139 1.41 -5.74 -8.27
CA CYS A 139 1.40 -7.20 -8.33
C CYS A 139 2.27 -7.87 -7.24
N LYS A 140 2.67 -7.15 -6.21
CA LYS A 140 3.57 -7.64 -5.15
C LYS A 140 2.93 -8.70 -4.25
N ASP A 141 1.67 -8.51 -3.88
CA ASP A 141 0.93 -9.44 -3.02
C ASP A 141 0.63 -10.74 -3.78
N ARG A 142 0.35 -10.62 -5.08
CA ARG A 142 0.23 -11.75 -6.00
C ARG A 142 1.48 -12.63 -5.98
N GLU A 143 2.67 -12.03 -6.09
CA GLU A 143 3.94 -12.78 -6.12
C GLU A 143 4.20 -13.46 -4.77
N ILE A 144 3.88 -12.81 -3.64
CA ILE A 144 3.98 -13.44 -2.31
C ILE A 144 3.07 -14.66 -2.21
N MET A 145 1.80 -14.51 -2.56
CA MET A 145 0.81 -15.60 -2.46
C MET A 145 1.11 -16.76 -3.42
N ARG A 146 1.73 -16.46 -4.57
CA ARG A 146 2.10 -17.44 -5.58
C ARG A 146 3.33 -18.22 -5.20
N HIS A 147 4.35 -17.58 -4.64
CA HIS A 147 5.70 -18.14 -4.52
C HIS A 147 6.22 -18.28 -3.09
N ASP A 148 5.64 -17.55 -2.13
CA ASP A 148 5.99 -17.59 -0.70
C ASP A 148 4.74 -17.65 0.22
N PRO A 149 3.73 -18.50 -0.09
CA PRO A 149 2.45 -18.50 0.66
C PRO A 149 2.62 -18.85 2.14
N HIS A 150 3.56 -19.71 2.52
CA HIS A 150 3.84 -20.07 3.92
C HIS A 150 4.33 -18.89 4.74
N LYS A 151 5.07 -17.95 4.15
CA LYS A 151 5.49 -16.71 4.79
C LYS A 151 4.27 -15.87 5.22
N LEU A 152 3.24 -15.82 4.40
CA LEU A 152 1.99 -15.14 4.74
C LEU A 152 1.22 -15.89 5.84
N VAL A 153 1.10 -17.22 5.76
CA VAL A 153 0.40 -18.03 6.79
C VAL A 153 1.09 -17.91 8.14
N GLU A 154 2.42 -17.99 8.18
CA GLU A 154 3.20 -17.74 9.39
C GLU A 154 3.00 -16.30 9.91
N GLY A 155 2.99 -15.34 9.01
CA GLY A 155 2.71 -13.94 9.32
C GLY A 155 1.34 -13.75 9.97
N CYS A 156 0.32 -14.46 9.50
CA CYS A 156 -1.02 -14.45 10.10
C CYS A 156 -0.99 -14.91 11.56
N LEU A 157 -0.27 -15.99 11.87
CA LEU A 157 -0.15 -16.50 13.25
C LEU A 157 0.54 -15.48 14.15
N ILE A 158 1.64 -14.87 13.71
CA ILE A 158 2.40 -13.89 14.51
C ILE A 158 1.63 -12.60 14.70
N ALA A 159 1.04 -12.04 13.62
CA ALA A 159 0.23 -10.85 13.70
C ALA A 159 -1.06 -11.09 14.51
N GLY A 160 -1.69 -12.26 14.34
CA GLY A 160 -2.83 -12.69 15.13
C GLY A 160 -2.50 -12.76 16.62
N ARG A 161 -1.35 -13.33 16.99
CA ARG A 161 -0.89 -13.38 18.36
C ARG A 161 -0.65 -11.99 18.96
N ALA A 162 -0.07 -11.09 18.19
CA ALA A 162 0.15 -9.69 18.60
C ALA A 162 -1.18 -8.98 18.94
N MET A 163 -2.22 -9.27 18.21
CA MET A 163 -3.55 -8.65 18.36
C MET A 163 -4.48 -9.43 19.31
N GLY A 164 -4.09 -10.61 19.76
CA GLY A 164 -4.93 -11.51 20.52
C GLY A 164 -6.09 -12.06 19.70
N ALA A 165 -5.93 -12.17 18.38
CA ALA A 165 -6.94 -12.65 17.46
C ALA A 165 -7.08 -14.18 17.53
N GLN A 166 -8.29 -14.69 17.38
CA GLN A 166 -8.57 -16.12 17.35
C GLN A 166 -8.46 -16.71 15.94
N ALA A 167 -8.62 -15.87 14.92
CA ALA A 167 -8.52 -16.30 13.53
C ALA A 167 -8.07 -15.17 12.61
N ALA A 168 -7.50 -15.56 11.46
CA ALA A 168 -7.27 -14.70 10.32
C ALA A 168 -8.19 -15.09 9.15
N TYR A 169 -8.72 -14.07 8.47
CA TYR A 169 -9.42 -14.22 7.20
C TYR A 169 -8.56 -13.56 6.11
N ILE A 170 -8.08 -14.34 5.16
CA ILE A 170 -7.37 -13.83 3.99
C ILE A 170 -8.41 -13.56 2.90
N TYR A 171 -8.71 -12.28 2.67
CA TYR A 171 -9.61 -11.86 1.60
C TYR A 171 -8.81 -11.64 0.33
N ILE A 172 -8.93 -12.57 -0.62
CA ILE A 172 -8.17 -12.56 -1.85
C ILE A 172 -9.03 -12.10 -3.04
N ARG A 173 -8.45 -11.31 -3.92
CA ARG A 173 -9.07 -10.87 -5.16
C ARG A 173 -9.61 -12.06 -5.97
N GLY A 174 -10.84 -11.94 -6.49
CA GLY A 174 -11.52 -13.04 -7.18
C GLY A 174 -10.79 -13.59 -8.41
N GLU A 175 -10.05 -12.70 -9.12
CA GLU A 175 -9.27 -13.06 -10.31
C GLU A 175 -8.00 -13.85 -9.99
N PHE A 176 -7.54 -13.86 -8.74
CA PHE A 176 -6.33 -14.57 -8.31
C PHE A 176 -6.61 -16.05 -8.03
N TYR A 177 -7.03 -16.79 -9.06
CA TYR A 177 -7.38 -18.20 -8.91
C TYR A 177 -6.18 -19.10 -8.53
N ASN A 178 -5.07 -18.95 -9.22
CA ASN A 178 -3.85 -19.74 -8.96
C ASN A 178 -3.25 -19.42 -7.59
N GLU A 179 -3.21 -18.16 -7.25
CA GLU A 179 -2.73 -17.66 -5.96
C GLU A 179 -3.60 -18.17 -4.82
N ALA A 180 -4.92 -18.16 -5.00
CA ALA A 180 -5.87 -18.72 -4.06
C ALA A 180 -5.66 -20.23 -3.86
N SER A 181 -5.42 -20.96 -4.95
CA SER A 181 -5.15 -22.40 -4.90
C SER A 181 -3.86 -22.69 -4.13
N ASN A 182 -2.79 -21.96 -4.38
CA ASN A 182 -1.53 -22.10 -3.65
C ASN A 182 -1.69 -21.76 -2.16
N MET A 183 -2.42 -20.69 -1.84
CA MET A 183 -2.73 -20.33 -0.46
C MET A 183 -3.53 -21.42 0.26
N GLN A 184 -4.55 -22.00 -0.38
CA GLN A 184 -5.31 -23.11 0.21
C GLN A 184 -4.45 -24.32 0.52
N LEU A 185 -3.54 -24.67 -0.39
CA LEU A 185 -2.58 -25.77 -0.19
C LEU A 185 -1.63 -25.47 0.97
N ALA A 186 -1.09 -24.24 1.05
CA ALA A 186 -0.20 -23.84 2.14
C ALA A 186 -0.91 -23.85 3.50
N ILE A 187 -2.16 -23.39 3.56
CA ILE A 187 -3.00 -23.43 4.77
C ILE A 187 -3.25 -24.87 5.19
N ALA A 188 -3.60 -25.76 4.24
CA ALA A 188 -3.82 -27.17 4.53
C ALA A 188 -2.56 -27.86 5.05
N GLU A 189 -1.39 -27.59 4.44
CA GLU A 189 -0.10 -28.11 4.92
C GLU A 189 0.24 -27.61 6.33
N ALA A 190 -0.04 -26.32 6.62
CA ALA A 190 0.19 -25.75 7.94
C ALA A 190 -0.70 -26.40 9.02
N TYR A 191 -1.96 -26.68 8.72
CA TYR A 191 -2.83 -27.45 9.63
C TYR A 191 -2.32 -28.88 9.85
N GLN A 192 -1.98 -29.60 8.76
CA GLN A 192 -1.48 -30.97 8.84
C GLN A 192 -0.19 -31.08 9.65
N ALA A 193 0.68 -30.06 9.58
CA ALA A 193 1.92 -29.99 10.34
C ALA A 193 1.74 -29.43 11.77
N GLY A 194 0.53 -29.11 12.22
CA GLY A 194 0.26 -28.54 13.54
C GLY A 194 0.84 -27.13 13.75
N LEU A 195 1.08 -26.40 12.67
CA LEU A 195 1.65 -25.05 12.71
C LEU A 195 0.58 -23.99 13.01
N ILE A 196 -0.67 -24.25 12.63
CA ILE A 196 -1.87 -23.46 12.94
C ILE A 196 -2.99 -24.36 13.45
N GLY A 197 -4.11 -23.78 13.84
CA GLY A 197 -5.24 -24.50 14.42
C GLY A 197 -5.12 -24.63 15.95
N LYS A 198 -5.59 -25.74 16.49
CA LYS A 198 -5.49 -26.02 17.93
C LYS A 198 -4.04 -26.22 18.35
N ASN A 199 -3.62 -25.48 19.39
CA ASN A 199 -2.25 -25.55 19.91
C ASN A 199 -1.18 -25.24 18.83
N ALA A 200 -1.37 -24.15 18.09
CA ALA A 200 -0.49 -23.76 16.99
C ALA A 200 1.00 -23.80 17.36
N CYS A 201 1.80 -24.44 16.53
CA CYS A 201 3.24 -24.69 16.77
C CYS A 201 3.55 -25.34 18.16
N GLY A 202 2.58 -25.95 18.83
CA GLY A 202 2.77 -26.46 20.18
C GLY A 202 2.95 -25.39 21.26
N SER A 203 2.37 -24.19 21.05
CA SER A 203 2.52 -23.02 21.91
C SER A 203 1.40 -22.84 22.94
N GLY A 204 0.34 -23.66 22.89
CA GLY A 204 -0.89 -23.46 23.66
C GLY A 204 -1.86 -22.42 23.09
N TYR A 205 -1.46 -21.67 22.06
CA TYR A 205 -2.30 -20.69 21.39
C TYR A 205 -3.12 -21.35 20.27
N ASN A 206 -4.43 -21.11 20.25
CA ASN A 206 -5.31 -21.61 19.19
C ASN A 206 -5.50 -20.49 18.15
N PHE A 207 -5.25 -20.80 16.88
CA PHE A 207 -5.36 -19.81 15.82
C PHE A 207 -5.70 -20.45 14.49
N ASP A 208 -6.83 -20.03 13.92
CA ASP A 208 -7.31 -20.53 12.63
C ASP A 208 -7.00 -19.54 11.49
N VAL A 209 -6.81 -20.08 10.30
CA VAL A 209 -6.63 -19.29 9.08
C VAL A 209 -7.63 -19.73 8.03
N PHE A 210 -8.46 -18.80 7.61
CA PHE A 210 -9.46 -19.01 6.57
C PHE A 210 -9.13 -18.15 5.35
N MET A 211 -9.54 -18.62 4.18
CA MET A 211 -9.43 -17.85 2.95
C MET A 211 -10.82 -17.59 2.37
N HIS A 212 -11.06 -16.36 1.96
CA HIS A 212 -12.26 -15.92 1.28
C HIS A 212 -11.90 -15.32 -0.08
N ARG A 213 -12.59 -15.73 -1.14
CA ARG A 213 -12.41 -15.16 -2.48
C ARG A 213 -13.41 -14.04 -2.71
N GLY A 214 -12.93 -12.87 -3.07
CA GLY A 214 -13.72 -11.75 -3.55
C GLY A 214 -14.28 -12.01 -4.95
N ALA A 215 -14.98 -11.02 -5.49
CA ALA A 215 -15.64 -11.09 -6.80
C ALA A 215 -15.16 -10.01 -7.80
N GLY A 216 -13.95 -9.49 -7.62
CA GLY A 216 -13.28 -8.60 -8.58
C GLY A 216 -13.55 -7.10 -8.41
N ALA A 217 -14.23 -6.66 -7.35
CA ALA A 217 -14.47 -5.24 -7.11
C ALA A 217 -13.28 -4.57 -6.42
N TYR A 218 -12.66 -3.59 -7.07
CA TYR A 218 -11.55 -2.78 -6.53
C TYR A 218 -11.88 -2.14 -5.18
N ILE A 219 -13.13 -1.67 -5.00
CA ILE A 219 -13.57 -1.04 -3.75
C ILE A 219 -13.46 -1.98 -2.54
N CYS A 220 -13.52 -3.29 -2.74
CA CYS A 220 -13.36 -4.27 -1.66
C CYS A 220 -11.91 -4.34 -1.12
N GLY A 221 -10.96 -3.61 -1.72
CA GLY A 221 -9.66 -3.31 -1.14
C GLY A 221 -9.67 -2.19 -0.08
N GLU A 222 -10.75 -1.43 0.07
CA GLU A 222 -10.93 -0.53 1.21
C GLU A 222 -11.30 -1.35 2.45
N GLU A 223 -10.70 -1.02 3.62
CA GLU A 223 -10.77 -1.89 4.80
C GLU A 223 -12.20 -2.20 5.26
N THR A 224 -13.13 -1.25 5.21
CA THR A 224 -14.51 -1.45 5.68
C THR A 224 -15.41 -2.02 4.60
N ALA A 225 -15.17 -1.72 3.33
CA ALA A 225 -15.84 -2.38 2.21
C ALA A 225 -15.46 -3.87 2.13
N LEU A 226 -14.19 -4.19 2.40
CA LEU A 226 -13.73 -5.58 2.51
C LEU A 226 -14.48 -6.33 3.63
N ILE A 227 -14.62 -5.71 4.81
CA ILE A 227 -15.40 -6.29 5.92
C ILE A 227 -16.85 -6.50 5.51
N GLU A 228 -17.51 -5.53 4.89
CA GLU A 228 -18.89 -5.68 4.39
C GLU A 228 -19.02 -6.85 3.41
N SER A 229 -18.08 -6.96 2.46
CA SER A 229 -18.06 -8.05 1.50
C SER A 229 -17.82 -9.42 2.17
N LEU A 230 -16.90 -9.49 3.14
CA LEU A 230 -16.62 -10.72 3.89
C LEU A 230 -17.82 -11.18 4.72
N GLU A 231 -18.67 -10.24 5.17
CA GLU A 231 -19.93 -10.50 5.84
C GLU A 231 -21.07 -10.89 4.87
N GLY A 232 -20.83 -10.99 3.57
CA GLY A 232 -21.83 -11.35 2.56
C GLY A 232 -22.75 -10.20 2.14
N LYS A 233 -22.37 -8.96 2.45
CA LYS A 233 -23.11 -7.75 2.07
C LYS A 233 -22.48 -7.10 0.83
N GLN A 234 -23.10 -6.03 0.32
CA GLN A 234 -22.49 -5.20 -0.69
C GLN A 234 -21.20 -4.57 -0.15
N GLY A 235 -20.12 -4.61 -0.94
CA GLY A 235 -18.80 -4.05 -0.59
C GLY A 235 -18.80 -2.53 -0.60
N LYS A 236 -19.55 -1.91 0.29
CA LYS A 236 -19.62 -0.45 0.47
C LYS A 236 -18.91 -0.05 1.76
N PRO A 237 -18.02 0.97 1.73
CA PRO A 237 -17.35 1.45 2.93
C PRO A 237 -18.31 1.89 4.03
N ARG A 238 -17.90 1.64 5.28
CA ARG A 238 -18.58 2.14 6.49
C ARG A 238 -18.10 3.53 6.84
N LEU A 239 -18.96 4.30 7.50
CA LEU A 239 -18.53 5.54 8.16
C LEU A 239 -17.66 5.22 9.39
N LYS A 240 -16.72 6.09 9.67
CA LYS A 240 -15.85 6.04 10.86
C LYS A 240 -16.03 7.31 11.67
N PRO A 241 -16.23 7.28 13.00
CA PRO A 241 -16.34 6.13 13.88
C PRO A 241 -17.66 5.36 13.69
N PRO A 242 -17.76 4.07 14.10
CA PRO A 242 -16.75 3.30 14.83
C PRO A 242 -15.61 2.81 13.92
N PHE A 243 -14.41 2.65 14.50
CA PHE A 243 -13.27 2.06 13.81
C PHE A 243 -13.33 0.52 13.88
N PRO A 244 -12.78 -0.21 12.89
CA PRO A 244 -12.77 -1.67 12.89
C PRO A 244 -12.16 -2.32 14.14
N ALA A 245 -11.19 -1.65 14.78
CA ALA A 245 -10.60 -2.12 16.04
C ALA A 245 -11.60 -2.17 17.21
N ASP A 246 -12.73 -1.48 17.10
CA ASP A 246 -13.84 -1.51 18.07
C ASP A 246 -15.00 -2.33 17.56
N VAL A 247 -15.42 -2.11 16.31
CA VAL A 247 -16.57 -2.77 15.66
C VAL A 247 -16.21 -3.07 14.21
N GLY A 248 -15.65 -4.24 13.96
CA GLY A 248 -15.23 -4.72 12.65
C GLY A 248 -16.06 -5.90 12.15
N LEU A 249 -15.38 -6.95 11.73
CA LEU A 249 -15.97 -8.16 11.15
C LEU A 249 -16.93 -8.83 12.14
N PHE A 250 -18.16 -9.06 11.70
CA PHE A 250 -19.26 -9.63 12.51
C PHE A 250 -19.52 -8.87 13.81
N GLY A 251 -19.28 -7.54 13.81
CA GLY A 251 -19.41 -6.70 15.01
C GLY A 251 -18.28 -6.88 16.03
N CYS A 252 -17.23 -7.61 15.70
CA CYS A 252 -16.10 -7.94 16.58
C CYS A 252 -14.88 -7.05 16.31
N PRO A 253 -14.03 -6.82 17.32
CA PRO A 253 -12.77 -6.09 17.12
C PRO A 253 -11.92 -6.72 16.01
N THR A 254 -11.53 -5.92 15.03
CA THR A 254 -10.84 -6.40 13.81
C THR A 254 -9.75 -5.44 13.37
N THR A 255 -8.62 -5.98 12.93
CA THR A 255 -7.60 -5.22 12.22
C THR A 255 -7.48 -5.75 10.80
N VAL A 256 -7.59 -4.86 9.81
CA VAL A 256 -7.35 -5.17 8.41
C VAL A 256 -5.92 -4.77 8.05
N THR A 257 -5.12 -5.71 7.54
CA THR A 257 -3.70 -5.51 7.26
C THR A 257 -3.33 -6.13 5.90
N ASN A 258 -2.51 -5.42 5.10
CA ASN A 258 -2.09 -5.88 3.78
C ASN A 258 -1.18 -7.12 3.85
N VAL A 259 -1.17 -7.93 2.80
CA VAL A 259 -0.37 -9.16 2.63
C VAL A 259 1.12 -8.93 2.92
N GLU A 260 1.76 -7.97 2.24
CA GLU A 260 3.20 -7.69 2.41
C GLU A 260 3.52 -7.30 3.85
N THR A 261 2.66 -6.51 4.49
CA THR A 261 2.84 -6.09 5.89
C THR A 261 2.82 -7.28 6.84
N VAL A 262 1.91 -8.23 6.63
CA VAL A 262 1.80 -9.44 7.45
C VAL A 262 2.97 -10.38 7.18
N ALA A 263 3.35 -10.56 5.92
CA ALA A 263 4.39 -11.50 5.50
C ALA A 263 5.80 -11.13 5.99
N VAL A 264 6.10 -9.85 6.23
CA VAL A 264 7.42 -9.42 6.74
C VAL A 264 7.56 -9.59 8.25
N ALA A 265 6.46 -9.64 9.00
CA ALA A 265 6.47 -9.68 10.46
C ALA A 265 7.26 -10.85 11.07
N PRO A 266 7.18 -12.09 10.58
CA PRO A 266 7.98 -13.20 11.12
C PRO A 266 9.48 -12.93 11.04
N THR A 267 9.96 -12.40 9.92
CA THR A 267 11.38 -12.10 9.73
C THR A 267 11.83 -10.95 10.64
N ILE A 268 11.01 -9.92 10.81
CA ILE A 268 11.27 -8.84 11.77
C ILE A 268 11.40 -9.40 13.18
N CYS A 269 10.47 -10.25 13.63
CA CYS A 269 10.53 -10.85 14.95
C CYS A 269 11.73 -11.82 15.15
N ARG A 270 12.21 -12.46 14.08
CA ARG A 270 13.39 -13.34 14.12
C ARG A 270 14.71 -12.58 14.15
N ARG A 271 14.84 -11.54 13.34
CA ARG A 271 16.08 -10.76 13.17
C ARG A 271 16.15 -9.54 14.09
N GLY A 272 15.02 -9.14 14.66
CA GLY A 272 14.85 -7.98 15.54
C GLY A 272 14.39 -6.72 14.84
N GLY A 273 13.60 -5.91 15.56
CA GLY A 273 13.06 -4.64 15.02
C GLY A 273 14.16 -3.68 14.59
N ASN A 274 15.25 -3.61 15.35
CA ASN A 274 16.41 -2.75 15.04
C ASN A 274 17.09 -3.13 13.71
N TRP A 275 17.16 -4.43 13.38
CA TRP A 275 17.68 -4.86 12.08
C TRP A 275 16.85 -4.28 10.93
N PHE A 276 15.54 -4.40 11.01
CA PHE A 276 14.67 -3.83 9.96
C PHE A 276 14.73 -2.30 9.92
N ALA A 277 14.84 -1.65 11.09
CA ALA A 277 14.98 -0.20 11.20
C ALA A 277 16.31 0.34 10.66
N SER A 278 17.31 -0.51 10.46
CA SER A 278 18.61 -0.11 9.88
C SER A 278 18.55 0.15 8.37
N PHE A 279 17.49 -0.32 7.69
CA PHE A 279 17.23 -0.03 6.29
C PHE A 279 16.34 1.21 6.15
N GLY A 280 16.57 1.96 5.09
CA GLY A 280 15.85 3.22 4.84
C GLY A 280 16.28 4.34 5.80
N ARG A 281 15.58 5.45 5.73
CA ARG A 281 15.81 6.57 6.62
C ARG A 281 14.75 6.65 7.71
N THR A 282 15.00 7.44 8.73
CA THR A 282 14.06 7.68 9.85
C THR A 282 12.65 7.92 9.35
N ARG A 283 11.65 7.25 9.94
CA ARG A 283 10.23 7.22 9.56
C ARG A 283 9.90 6.48 8.26
N ASN A 284 10.90 6.03 7.52
CA ASN A 284 10.76 5.31 6.25
C ASN A 284 11.62 4.03 6.25
N SER A 285 11.52 3.28 7.34
CA SER A 285 12.40 2.13 7.58
C SER A 285 11.99 0.89 6.79
N GLY A 286 12.98 0.02 6.62
CA GLY A 286 12.81 -1.34 6.16
C GLY A 286 13.01 -1.54 4.67
N THR A 287 12.65 -2.74 4.23
CA THR A 287 12.59 -3.13 2.83
C THR A 287 11.17 -2.96 2.26
N LYS A 288 11.05 -2.92 0.96
CA LYS A 288 9.80 -2.78 0.24
C LYS A 288 9.82 -3.56 -1.07
N LEU A 289 8.71 -4.17 -1.42
CA LEU A 289 8.51 -4.70 -2.77
C LEU A 289 8.10 -3.57 -3.71
N PHE A 290 8.93 -3.33 -4.72
CA PHE A 290 8.66 -2.37 -5.80
C PHE A 290 8.21 -3.12 -7.05
N ASN A 291 7.10 -2.67 -7.66
CA ASN A 291 6.60 -3.21 -8.92
C ASN A 291 6.94 -2.21 -10.01
N ILE A 292 7.77 -2.58 -10.96
CA ILE A 292 8.24 -1.67 -12.00
C ILE A 292 7.74 -2.16 -13.35
N SER A 293 6.99 -1.32 -14.04
CA SER A 293 6.34 -1.64 -15.30
C SER A 293 6.30 -0.44 -16.25
N GLY A 294 5.66 -0.60 -17.41
CA GLY A 294 5.61 0.40 -18.45
C GLY A 294 6.83 0.33 -19.38
N HIS A 295 7.35 1.46 -19.81
CA HIS A 295 8.42 1.56 -20.81
C HIS A 295 9.82 1.38 -20.21
N VAL A 296 10.06 0.20 -19.63
CA VAL A 296 11.37 -0.24 -19.14
C VAL A 296 11.83 -1.49 -19.90
N ASN A 297 13.14 -1.71 -19.97
CA ASN A 297 13.69 -2.83 -20.74
C ASN A 297 13.29 -4.21 -20.17
N ARG A 298 13.16 -4.34 -18.85
CA ARG A 298 12.79 -5.57 -18.15
C ARG A 298 11.87 -5.29 -16.97
N PRO A 299 10.54 -5.27 -17.16
CA PRO A 299 9.59 -5.12 -16.05
C PRO A 299 9.83 -6.19 -14.98
N CYS A 300 9.75 -5.80 -13.71
CA CYS A 300 9.97 -6.74 -12.60
C CYS A 300 9.30 -6.28 -11.30
N THR A 301 9.14 -7.22 -10.37
CA THR A 301 8.89 -6.94 -8.96
C THR A 301 10.17 -7.27 -8.19
N VAL A 302 10.66 -6.34 -7.40
CA VAL A 302 11.92 -6.49 -6.67
C VAL A 302 11.79 -6.01 -5.24
N GLU A 303 12.42 -6.71 -4.31
CA GLU A 303 12.60 -6.22 -2.94
C GLU A 303 13.85 -5.35 -2.87
N GLU A 304 13.66 -4.13 -2.39
CA GLU A 304 14.75 -3.18 -2.19
C GLU A 304 14.61 -2.40 -0.88
N GLU A 305 15.68 -1.75 -0.51
CA GLU A 305 15.71 -0.85 0.63
C GLU A 305 14.81 0.37 0.39
N MET A 306 14.03 0.75 1.40
CA MET A 306 13.30 2.03 1.37
C MET A 306 14.28 3.20 1.21
N SER A 307 13.81 4.28 0.59
CA SER A 307 14.59 5.48 0.28
C SER A 307 15.63 5.34 -0.85
N ILE A 308 15.62 4.23 -1.58
CA ILE A 308 16.44 4.10 -2.80
C ILE A 308 16.04 5.19 -3.81
N PRO A 309 16.99 5.82 -4.54
CA PRO A 309 16.65 6.75 -5.62
C PRO A 309 15.85 6.07 -6.74
N LEU A 310 14.80 6.73 -7.24
CA LEU A 310 13.94 6.18 -8.30
C LEU A 310 14.75 5.79 -9.54
N LYS A 311 15.67 6.65 -9.97
CA LYS A 311 16.53 6.42 -11.13
C LYS A 311 17.38 5.17 -10.94
N GLU A 312 18.04 5.03 -9.79
CA GLU A 312 18.86 3.86 -9.47
C GLU A 312 18.02 2.57 -9.48
N LEU A 313 16.82 2.61 -8.91
CA LEU A 313 15.90 1.47 -8.87
C LEU A 313 15.54 1.00 -10.29
N ILE A 314 15.19 1.92 -11.20
CA ILE A 314 14.83 1.59 -12.59
C ILE A 314 16.06 1.12 -13.38
N GLU A 315 17.19 1.81 -13.29
CA GLU A 315 18.40 1.45 -14.04
C GLU A 315 18.96 0.10 -13.61
N ARG A 316 19.05 -0.14 -12.31
CA ARG A 316 19.64 -1.35 -11.75
C ARG A 316 18.81 -2.60 -12.03
N HIS A 317 17.50 -2.55 -11.75
CA HIS A 317 16.66 -3.75 -11.78
C HIS A 317 15.97 -3.98 -13.12
N CYS A 318 15.63 -2.91 -13.81
CA CYS A 318 14.91 -2.98 -15.09
C CYS A 318 15.78 -2.78 -16.32
N GLY A 319 17.07 -2.53 -16.14
CA GLY A 319 17.98 -2.20 -17.25
C GLY A 319 17.68 -0.84 -17.89
N GLY A 320 17.03 0.05 -17.15
CA GLY A 320 16.70 1.41 -17.58
C GLY A 320 15.42 1.56 -18.38
N VAL A 321 15.13 2.79 -18.77
CA VAL A 321 14.01 3.18 -19.64
C VAL A 321 14.31 2.77 -21.08
N ILE A 322 13.31 2.32 -21.83
CA ILE A 322 13.44 2.05 -23.27
C ILE A 322 13.93 3.32 -24.00
N GLY A 323 15.02 3.20 -24.73
CA GLY A 323 15.67 4.35 -25.38
C GLY A 323 16.49 5.25 -24.45
N GLY A 324 16.73 4.82 -23.21
CA GLY A 324 17.54 5.53 -22.23
C GLY A 324 16.77 6.54 -21.40
N TRP A 325 17.43 7.06 -20.34
CA TRP A 325 16.81 7.99 -19.39
C TRP A 325 16.32 9.30 -20.04
N ASP A 326 17.00 9.74 -21.11
CA ASP A 326 16.60 10.93 -21.85
C ASP A 326 15.26 10.77 -22.60
N ASN A 327 14.83 9.55 -22.84
CA ASN A 327 13.53 9.24 -23.43
C ASN A 327 12.38 9.22 -22.39
N LEU A 328 12.67 9.34 -21.11
CA LEU A 328 11.63 9.38 -20.06
C LEU A 328 10.73 10.61 -20.22
N LEU A 329 9.41 10.41 -20.20
CA LEU A 329 8.41 11.45 -20.11
C LEU A 329 8.04 11.73 -18.65
N GLY A 330 7.69 10.69 -17.90
CA GLY A 330 7.29 10.77 -16.51
C GLY A 330 7.01 9.41 -15.90
N VAL A 331 6.73 9.40 -14.61
CA VAL A 331 6.49 8.19 -13.83
C VAL A 331 5.30 8.37 -12.89
N ILE A 332 4.46 7.36 -12.80
CA ILE A 332 3.52 7.20 -11.68
C ILE A 332 4.21 6.30 -10.65
N PRO A 333 4.58 6.79 -9.45
CA PRO A 333 5.49 6.05 -8.58
C PRO A 333 4.82 5.07 -7.62
N GLY A 334 3.51 5.19 -7.39
CA GLY A 334 2.81 4.48 -6.32
C GLY A 334 1.53 3.75 -6.70
N GLY A 335 1.34 3.47 -7.99
CA GLY A 335 0.09 2.93 -8.53
C GLY A 335 -0.82 4.02 -9.09
N SER A 336 -1.87 3.60 -9.78
CA SER A 336 -2.76 4.49 -10.55
C SER A 336 -3.37 5.63 -9.74
N SER A 337 -3.51 5.49 -8.43
CA SER A 337 -4.07 6.49 -7.52
C SER A 337 -3.10 7.62 -7.13
N THR A 338 -1.84 7.56 -7.62
CA THR A 338 -0.84 8.57 -7.27
C THR A 338 -0.56 9.52 -8.44
N PRO A 339 -0.30 10.81 -8.15
CA PRO A 339 0.02 11.77 -9.19
C PRO A 339 1.25 11.38 -10.01
N ILE A 340 1.17 11.54 -11.34
CA ILE A 340 2.34 11.43 -12.21
C ILE A 340 3.34 12.54 -11.91
N ILE A 341 4.62 12.21 -11.95
CA ILE A 341 5.73 13.18 -11.85
C ILE A 341 6.52 13.20 -13.16
N PRO A 342 6.95 14.39 -13.63
CA PRO A 342 7.72 14.52 -14.88
C PRO A 342 9.18 14.11 -14.68
N ARG A 343 9.89 13.84 -15.78
CA ARG A 343 11.31 13.45 -15.76
C ARG A 343 12.17 14.29 -14.81
N LYS A 344 12.03 15.62 -14.86
CA LYS A 344 12.84 16.54 -14.04
C LYS A 344 12.75 16.25 -12.54
N VAL A 345 11.58 15.79 -12.06
CA VAL A 345 11.38 15.37 -10.66
C VAL A 345 11.94 13.98 -10.44
N CYS A 346 11.87 13.10 -11.45
CA CYS A 346 12.37 11.72 -11.35
C CYS A 346 13.90 11.63 -11.20
N ASP A 347 14.65 12.68 -11.59
CA ASP A 347 16.11 12.67 -11.52
C ASP A 347 16.63 12.53 -10.08
N ASP A 348 15.95 13.15 -9.10
CA ASP A 348 16.44 13.26 -7.72
C ASP A 348 15.49 12.66 -6.67
N VAL A 349 14.31 12.18 -7.07
CA VAL A 349 13.30 11.70 -6.11
C VAL A 349 13.71 10.36 -5.51
N ILE A 350 13.51 10.24 -4.20
CA ILE A 350 13.75 9.01 -3.44
C ILE A 350 12.43 8.28 -3.15
N MET A 351 12.50 6.94 -3.19
CA MET A 351 11.34 6.06 -3.11
C MET A 351 10.99 5.76 -1.66
N ASP A 352 10.37 6.73 -0.99
CA ASP A 352 9.78 6.56 0.32
C ASP A 352 8.58 7.50 0.53
N PHE A 353 7.90 7.36 1.68
CA PHE A 353 6.69 8.14 1.94
C PHE A 353 6.96 9.65 1.97
N ASP A 354 7.99 10.09 2.68
CA ASP A 354 8.26 11.51 2.88
C ASP A 354 8.84 12.15 1.61
N GLY A 355 9.71 11.44 0.87
CA GLY A 355 10.31 11.92 -0.39
C GLY A 355 9.27 12.12 -1.48
N LEU A 356 8.35 11.18 -1.64
CA LEU A 356 7.31 11.28 -2.66
C LEU A 356 6.21 12.28 -2.28
N ILE A 357 5.92 12.48 -0.98
CA ILE A 357 5.05 13.57 -0.53
C ILE A 357 5.69 14.93 -0.86
N ALA A 358 7.00 15.10 -0.63
CA ALA A 358 7.72 16.32 -0.99
C ALA A 358 7.70 16.58 -2.51
N ALA A 359 7.68 15.53 -3.33
CA ALA A 359 7.53 15.59 -4.79
C ALA A 359 6.05 15.76 -5.24
N GLN A 360 5.12 16.04 -4.33
CA GLN A 360 3.68 16.21 -4.58
C GLN A 360 3.00 14.97 -5.21
N THR A 361 3.46 13.79 -4.83
CA THR A 361 2.91 12.49 -5.17
C THR A 361 2.92 11.59 -3.94
N SER A 362 2.89 10.26 -4.11
CA SER A 362 2.97 9.38 -2.95
C SER A 362 3.55 8.00 -3.29
N LEU A 363 4.04 7.30 -2.27
CA LEU A 363 4.58 5.96 -2.42
C LEU A 363 3.48 4.93 -2.76
N GLY A 364 2.26 5.13 -2.27
CA GLY A 364 1.16 4.21 -2.51
C GLY A 364 1.55 2.76 -2.27
N THR A 365 1.29 1.91 -3.25
CA THR A 365 1.69 0.49 -3.25
C THR A 365 3.12 0.25 -3.75
N ALA A 366 3.86 1.31 -4.13
CA ALA A 366 5.14 1.25 -4.82
C ALA A 366 5.06 0.56 -6.20
N ALA A 367 3.95 0.77 -6.89
CA ALA A 367 3.76 0.35 -8.28
C ALA A 367 4.21 1.49 -9.21
N ILE A 368 5.38 1.31 -9.77
CA ILE A 368 6.08 2.29 -10.60
C ILE A 368 5.72 2.06 -12.06
N ILE A 369 4.99 3.00 -12.66
CA ILE A 369 4.57 2.93 -14.06
C ILE A 369 5.40 3.96 -14.84
N VAL A 370 6.34 3.48 -15.63
CA VAL A 370 7.26 4.32 -16.41
C VAL A 370 6.65 4.64 -17.78
N MET A 371 6.63 5.90 -18.14
CA MET A 371 6.13 6.38 -19.43
C MET A 371 7.24 7.10 -20.17
N ASP A 372 7.53 6.66 -21.39
CA ASP A 372 8.46 7.35 -22.28
C ASP A 372 7.78 8.42 -23.15
N LYS A 373 8.57 9.14 -23.97
CA LYS A 373 8.07 10.22 -24.80
C LYS A 373 7.09 9.81 -25.91
N SER A 374 6.94 8.51 -26.19
CA SER A 374 5.93 7.98 -27.11
C SER A 374 4.53 7.93 -26.48
N THR A 375 4.43 8.07 -25.16
CA THR A 375 3.17 7.96 -24.42
C THR A 375 2.28 9.18 -24.64
N ASP A 376 1.04 8.92 -25.00
CA ASP A 376 -0.04 9.91 -24.90
C ASP A 376 -0.48 10.02 -23.44
N VAL A 377 0.12 10.92 -22.69
CA VAL A 377 -0.13 11.06 -21.24
C VAL A 377 -1.58 11.44 -20.93
N ILE A 378 -2.25 12.22 -21.80
CA ILE A 378 -3.65 12.62 -21.61
C ILE A 378 -4.54 11.37 -21.70
N LYS A 379 -4.31 10.53 -22.72
CA LYS A 379 -5.05 9.29 -22.91
C LYS A 379 -4.77 8.28 -21.78
N ALA A 380 -3.53 8.21 -21.30
CA ALA A 380 -3.15 7.36 -20.17
C ALA A 380 -3.94 7.74 -18.91
N ILE A 381 -3.94 9.02 -18.53
CA ILE A 381 -4.69 9.47 -17.33
C ILE A 381 -6.21 9.36 -17.54
N ALA A 382 -6.72 9.64 -18.73
CA ALA A 382 -8.15 9.44 -19.05
C ALA A 382 -8.59 7.98 -18.83
N ARG A 383 -7.72 7.01 -19.16
CA ARG A 383 -7.98 5.59 -18.93
C ARG A 383 -8.08 5.27 -17.42
N LEU A 384 -7.25 5.91 -16.59
CA LEU A 384 -7.33 5.75 -15.14
C LEU A 384 -8.65 6.32 -14.59
N ILE A 385 -9.09 7.48 -15.06
CA ILE A 385 -10.35 8.07 -14.63
C ILE A 385 -11.55 7.21 -15.05
N SER A 386 -11.50 6.60 -16.21
CA SER A 386 -12.49 5.62 -16.65
C SER A 386 -12.54 4.40 -15.73
N PHE A 387 -11.38 3.93 -15.26
CA PHE A 387 -11.27 2.88 -14.26
C PHE A 387 -11.94 3.28 -12.94
N TYR A 388 -11.61 4.44 -12.36
CA TYR A 388 -12.21 4.90 -11.10
C TYR A 388 -13.72 5.15 -11.22
N LYS A 389 -14.20 5.61 -12.39
CA LYS A 389 -15.63 5.71 -12.65
C LYS A 389 -16.32 4.34 -12.58
N HIS A 390 -15.69 3.33 -13.16
CA HIS A 390 -16.21 1.96 -13.15
C HIS A 390 -16.22 1.35 -11.73
N GLU A 391 -15.18 1.60 -10.96
CA GLU A 391 -14.95 1.01 -9.63
C GLU A 391 -15.60 1.79 -8.48
N SER A 392 -16.21 2.94 -8.74
CA SER A 392 -16.99 3.65 -7.72
C SER A 392 -18.18 2.81 -7.25
N CYS A 393 -18.28 2.59 -5.93
CA CYS A 393 -19.42 1.84 -5.35
C CYS A 393 -20.74 2.62 -5.40
N GLY A 394 -20.71 3.91 -5.78
CA GLY A 394 -21.89 4.76 -5.91
C GLY A 394 -22.49 5.26 -4.59
N GLN A 395 -21.85 5.02 -3.44
CA GLN A 395 -22.41 5.36 -2.14
C GLN A 395 -22.46 6.88 -1.88
N CYS A 396 -21.37 7.60 -2.06
CA CYS A 396 -21.29 9.02 -1.78
C CYS A 396 -21.34 9.88 -3.06
N THR A 397 -22.09 10.98 -3.02
CA THR A 397 -22.38 11.85 -4.17
C THR A 397 -21.13 12.41 -4.86
N PRO A 398 -20.10 12.95 -4.14
CA PRO A 398 -18.94 13.51 -4.83
C PRO A 398 -18.19 12.47 -5.66
N CYS A 399 -18.08 11.23 -5.18
CA CYS A 399 -17.47 10.11 -5.93
C CYS A 399 -18.39 9.68 -7.09
N ARG A 400 -19.65 9.34 -6.80
CA ARG A 400 -20.59 8.79 -7.78
C ARG A 400 -20.77 9.69 -9.00
N GLU A 401 -21.00 10.99 -8.77
CA GLU A 401 -21.27 11.96 -9.84
C GLU A 401 -20.00 12.65 -10.33
N GLY A 402 -19.13 13.09 -9.40
CA GLY A 402 -17.97 13.90 -9.74
C GLY A 402 -16.94 13.15 -10.58
N ILE A 403 -16.67 11.86 -10.33
CA ILE A 403 -15.78 11.08 -11.20
C ILE A 403 -16.37 10.92 -12.59
N GLY A 404 -17.69 10.78 -12.70
CA GLY A 404 -18.41 10.77 -13.97
C GLY A 404 -18.19 12.07 -14.77
N TRP A 405 -18.21 13.22 -14.10
CA TRP A 405 -17.94 14.53 -14.71
C TRP A 405 -16.48 14.65 -15.15
N MET A 406 -15.54 14.28 -14.28
CA MET A 406 -14.12 14.24 -14.65
C MET A 406 -13.88 13.37 -15.89
N ASN A 407 -14.51 12.18 -15.95
CA ASN A 407 -14.36 11.27 -17.07
C ASN A 407 -14.89 11.87 -18.39
N LYS A 408 -16.02 12.61 -18.37
CA LYS A 408 -16.57 13.30 -19.56
C LYS A 408 -15.60 14.38 -20.07
N ILE A 409 -15.05 15.20 -19.17
CA ILE A 409 -14.09 16.24 -19.53
C ILE A 409 -12.80 15.61 -20.06
N MET A 410 -12.26 14.60 -19.41
CA MET A 410 -11.06 13.88 -19.86
C MET A 410 -11.25 13.24 -21.24
N THR A 411 -12.46 12.73 -21.55
CA THR A 411 -12.78 12.22 -22.90
C THR A 411 -12.67 13.31 -23.96
N ARG A 412 -13.10 14.53 -23.65
CA ARG A 412 -12.97 15.68 -24.55
C ARG A 412 -11.51 16.13 -24.67
N PHE A 413 -10.74 16.10 -23.59
CA PHE A 413 -9.29 16.38 -23.66
C PHE A 413 -8.56 15.39 -24.56
N VAL A 414 -8.93 14.10 -24.52
CA VAL A 414 -8.34 13.09 -25.42
C VAL A 414 -8.63 13.42 -26.89
N LYS A 415 -9.83 13.91 -27.21
CA LYS A 415 -10.19 14.34 -28.58
C LYS A 415 -9.60 15.70 -28.94
N GLY A 416 -9.46 16.60 -27.97
CA GLY A 416 -9.08 17.99 -28.15
C GLY A 416 -10.27 18.94 -28.36
N ASP A 417 -11.51 18.45 -28.31
CA ASP A 417 -12.75 19.23 -28.53
C ASP A 417 -13.24 19.96 -27.27
N ALA A 418 -12.32 20.38 -26.42
CA ALA A 418 -12.59 21.09 -25.17
C ALA A 418 -12.07 22.53 -25.22
N GLN A 419 -12.54 23.35 -24.28
CA GLN A 419 -12.09 24.73 -24.12
C GLN A 419 -11.00 24.83 -23.05
N PRO A 420 -10.02 25.75 -23.15
CA PRO A 420 -8.97 25.93 -22.13
C PRO A 420 -9.50 26.14 -20.70
N SER A 421 -10.63 26.82 -20.54
CA SER A 421 -11.31 27.03 -19.25
C SER A 421 -11.76 25.70 -18.59
N GLU A 422 -11.92 24.64 -19.35
CA GLU A 422 -12.32 23.34 -18.81
C GLU A 422 -11.17 22.64 -18.07
N ILE A 423 -9.93 23.08 -18.28
CA ILE A 423 -8.78 22.60 -17.50
C ILE A 423 -8.92 23.05 -16.04
N ASP A 424 -9.26 24.32 -15.85
CA ASP A 424 -9.47 24.88 -14.52
C ASP A 424 -10.75 24.34 -13.87
N MET A 425 -11.81 24.16 -14.68
CA MET A 425 -13.03 23.47 -14.23
C MET A 425 -12.74 22.04 -13.75
N LEU A 426 -11.95 21.28 -14.48
CA LEU A 426 -11.57 19.91 -14.10
C LEU A 426 -10.75 19.90 -12.80
N TRP A 427 -9.85 20.88 -12.63
CA TRP A 427 -9.10 21.07 -11.38
C TRP A 427 -10.05 21.31 -10.20
N GLU A 428 -11.00 22.25 -10.33
CA GLU A 428 -11.97 22.55 -9.26
C GLU A 428 -12.87 21.36 -8.93
N ILE A 429 -13.37 20.64 -9.94
CA ILE A 429 -14.14 19.39 -9.70
C ILE A 429 -13.31 18.38 -8.91
N SER A 430 -12.04 18.21 -9.25
CA SER A 430 -11.17 17.27 -8.54
C SER A 430 -10.99 17.66 -7.05
N LYS A 431 -10.96 18.98 -6.75
CA LYS A 431 -10.88 19.50 -5.39
C LYS A 431 -12.15 19.31 -4.58
N GLN A 432 -13.30 19.32 -5.22
CA GLN A 432 -14.59 19.02 -4.59
C GLN A 432 -14.80 17.51 -4.33
N ILE A 433 -13.99 16.65 -4.93
CA ILE A 433 -14.01 15.20 -4.69
C ILE A 433 -12.98 14.84 -3.61
N GLU A 434 -11.75 15.35 -3.73
CA GLU A 434 -10.66 15.11 -2.78
C GLU A 434 -11.08 15.53 -1.37
N GLY A 435 -11.00 14.59 -0.42
CA GLY A 435 -11.33 14.83 0.99
C GLY A 435 -12.82 14.95 1.32
N HIS A 436 -13.72 14.81 0.33
CA HIS A 436 -15.18 14.94 0.51
C HIS A 436 -15.94 13.62 0.31
N THR A 437 -15.24 12.51 0.30
CA THR A 437 -15.80 11.17 0.08
C THR A 437 -15.66 10.28 1.32
N ILE A 438 -16.51 9.26 1.45
CA ILE A 438 -16.48 8.33 2.59
C ILE A 438 -15.15 7.56 2.63
N CYS A 439 -14.56 7.26 1.48
CA CYS A 439 -13.30 6.52 1.37
C CYS A 439 -12.34 7.20 0.39
N ALA A 440 -11.10 6.77 0.42
CA ALA A 440 -10.04 7.34 -0.42
C ALA A 440 -10.10 6.99 -1.92
N LEU A 441 -11.16 6.31 -2.39
CA LEU A 441 -11.36 6.14 -3.85
C LEU A 441 -11.53 7.49 -4.53
N GLY A 442 -12.22 8.44 -3.89
CA GLY A 442 -12.36 9.81 -4.40
C GLY A 442 -11.02 10.51 -4.57
N ASP A 443 -10.16 10.42 -3.54
CA ASP A 443 -8.80 10.97 -3.60
C ASP A 443 -7.97 10.30 -4.70
N GLY A 444 -8.04 8.96 -4.77
CA GLY A 444 -7.34 8.17 -5.80
C GLY A 444 -7.78 8.47 -7.23
N ALA A 445 -9.01 8.95 -7.43
CA ALA A 445 -9.49 9.43 -8.73
C ALA A 445 -9.06 10.88 -9.02
N ALA A 446 -9.04 11.74 -8.01
CA ALA A 446 -8.72 13.16 -8.16
C ALA A 446 -7.23 13.41 -8.43
N TRP A 447 -6.35 12.71 -7.72
CA TRP A 447 -4.91 12.96 -7.76
C TRP A 447 -4.23 12.71 -9.11
N PRO A 448 -4.55 11.67 -9.90
CA PRO A 448 -4.00 11.51 -11.25
C PRO A 448 -4.30 12.69 -12.16
N VAL A 449 -5.51 13.23 -12.11
CA VAL A 449 -5.93 14.42 -12.87
C VAL A 449 -5.16 15.65 -12.42
N GLN A 450 -5.01 15.85 -11.12
CA GLN A 450 -4.23 16.96 -10.57
C GLN A 450 -2.76 16.87 -10.97
N GLY A 451 -2.17 15.68 -10.99
CA GLY A 451 -0.81 15.46 -11.48
C GLY A 451 -0.67 15.79 -12.97
N LEU A 452 -1.64 15.36 -13.79
CA LEU A 452 -1.68 15.69 -15.21
C LEU A 452 -1.74 17.22 -15.45
N ILE A 453 -2.66 17.91 -14.80
CA ILE A 453 -2.82 19.37 -14.96
C ILE A 453 -1.56 20.10 -14.47
N ARG A 454 -1.02 19.72 -13.32
CA ARG A 454 0.16 20.36 -12.74
C ARG A 454 1.39 20.31 -13.64
N HIS A 455 1.61 19.20 -14.32
CA HIS A 455 2.86 18.94 -15.03
C HIS A 455 2.74 18.92 -16.55
N PHE A 456 1.53 18.70 -17.08
CA PHE A 456 1.30 18.49 -18.52
C PHE A 456 0.17 19.36 -19.10
N ARG A 457 -0.17 20.47 -18.44
CA ARG A 457 -1.16 21.43 -18.94
C ARG A 457 -0.86 21.90 -20.36
N PRO A 458 0.39 22.24 -20.75
CA PRO A 458 0.71 22.65 -22.11
C PRO A 458 0.39 21.59 -23.16
N GLU A 459 0.50 20.30 -22.83
CA GLU A 459 0.15 19.22 -23.75
C GLU A 459 -1.37 19.15 -24.01
N ILE A 460 -2.17 19.44 -22.99
CA ILE A 460 -3.64 19.52 -23.12
C ILE A 460 -4.01 20.70 -24.02
N GLU A 461 -3.47 21.88 -23.75
CA GLU A 461 -3.73 23.09 -24.52
C GLU A 461 -3.29 22.96 -25.99
N LYS A 462 -2.11 22.36 -26.24
CA LYS A 462 -1.61 22.06 -27.58
C LYS A 462 -2.58 21.16 -28.36
N ARG A 463 -3.13 20.14 -27.73
CA ARG A 463 -4.11 19.24 -28.37
C ARG A 463 -5.39 19.97 -28.74
N MET A 464 -5.89 20.85 -27.88
CA MET A 464 -7.07 21.69 -28.19
C MET A 464 -6.81 22.60 -29.37
N GLN A 465 -5.63 23.23 -29.43
CA GLN A 465 -5.24 24.08 -30.58
C GLN A 465 -5.17 23.29 -31.89
N GLN A 466 -4.59 22.09 -31.85
CA GLN A 466 -4.52 21.20 -33.02
C GLN A 466 -5.91 20.82 -33.55
N TYR A 467 -6.81 20.45 -32.62
CA TYR A 467 -8.20 20.13 -32.99
C TYR A 467 -8.92 21.32 -33.59
N ALA A 468 -8.81 22.50 -33.01
CA ALA A 468 -9.45 23.73 -33.55
C ALA A 468 -8.94 24.08 -34.94
N GLN A 469 -7.63 23.88 -35.21
CA GLN A 469 -7.06 24.11 -36.55
C GLN A 469 -7.59 23.10 -37.59
N GLN A 470 -7.69 21.82 -37.22
CA GLN A 470 -8.23 20.77 -38.08
C GLN A 470 -9.71 20.99 -38.41
N SER A 471 -10.51 21.35 -37.40
CA SER A 471 -11.94 21.65 -37.59
C SER A 471 -12.16 22.81 -38.52
N LYS A 472 -11.38 23.91 -38.47
CA LYS A 472 -11.45 25.04 -39.40
C LYS A 472 -11.09 24.65 -40.84
N ARG A 473 -10.15 23.69 -41.01
CA ARG A 473 -9.77 23.19 -42.36
C ARG A 473 -10.84 22.29 -42.98
N ALA A 474 -11.63 21.61 -42.15
CA ALA A 474 -12.71 20.71 -42.61
C ALA A 474 -14.00 21.48 -42.97
N THR A 475 -14.15 22.73 -42.52
CA THR A 475 -15.30 23.59 -42.78
C THR A 475 -15.06 24.59 -43.92
N ASN A 476 -13.84 24.75 -44.39
CA ASN A 476 -13.44 25.49 -45.60
C ASN A 476 -13.19 24.51 -46.76
#